data_2fa3154613da8f75adee2a733af594e6
#
_entry.id   2fa3154613da8f75adee2a733af594e6
#
_cell.length_a   1.000
_cell.length_b   1.000
_cell.length_c   1.000
_cell.angle_alpha   90.00
_cell.angle_beta   90.00
_cell.angle_gamma   90.00
#
_symmetry.space_group_name_H-M   'P 1'
#
loop_
_entity.id
_entity.type
_entity.pdbx_description
1 polymer ?
#
loop_
_entity_poly.entity_id
_entity_poly.type
_entity_poly.pdbx_seq_one_letter_code
_entity_poly.pdbx_strand_id
1 'polypeptide(L)'
;MITINRTAIVRPGQPFLDWLHRTDLTSNELRLEDLRREPTVYLLPECENKDEAREYLEEVCGQIFEEQLGSWYRVPSSWPNRRDLDAFNRWFEWSFHSMVVDRSNNPLLQEEI
;
A
#
# COMPACT_ATOMS: atom_id res chain seq x y z
N MET A 1 -18.80 -17.64 11.49
CA MET A 1 -17.79 -17.03 10.64
C MET A 1 -18.17 -15.57 10.40
N ILE A 2 -17.26 -14.68 10.70
CA ILE A 2 -17.52 -13.24 10.60
C ILE A 2 -16.67 -12.68 9.46
N THR A 3 -17.28 -11.85 8.60
CA THR A 3 -16.54 -11.13 7.57
C THR A 3 -16.36 -9.68 8.02
N ILE A 4 -15.22 -9.10 7.64
CA ILE A 4 -14.92 -7.71 7.93
C ILE A 4 -14.89 -6.90 6.64
N ASN A 5 -14.48 -5.64 6.74
CA ASN A 5 -14.43 -4.71 5.61
C ASN A 5 -13.68 -5.29 4.41
N ARG A 6 -13.97 -4.75 3.24
CA ARG A 6 -13.19 -5.03 2.04
C ARG A 6 -11.76 -4.57 2.22
N THR A 7 -10.84 -5.19 1.52
CA THR A 7 -9.43 -4.87 1.66
C THR A 7 -8.76 -4.68 0.30
N ALA A 8 -7.70 -3.91 0.31
CA ALA A 8 -6.73 -3.88 -0.79
C ALA A 8 -5.37 -4.25 -0.23
N ILE A 9 -4.65 -5.09 -0.93
CA ILE A 9 -3.27 -5.42 -0.61
C ILE A 9 -2.40 -4.63 -1.59
N VAL A 10 -1.44 -3.87 -1.06
CA VAL A 10 -0.60 -2.96 -1.84
C VAL A 10 0.85 -3.45 -1.78
N ARG A 11 1.46 -3.63 -2.96
CA ARG A 11 2.83 -4.09 -3.09
C ARG A 11 3.65 -3.08 -3.88
N PRO A 12 4.87 -2.75 -3.46
CA PRO A 12 5.75 -1.90 -4.27
C PRO A 12 6.08 -2.55 -5.61
N GLY A 13 6.20 -1.73 -6.65
CA GLY A 13 6.65 -2.13 -7.97
C GLY A 13 8.07 -1.67 -8.27
N GLN A 14 8.54 -1.93 -9.49
CA GLN A 14 9.90 -1.59 -9.88
C GLN A 14 10.22 -0.09 -9.76
N PRO A 15 9.33 0.85 -10.15
CA PRO A 15 9.64 2.27 -9.97
C PRO A 15 9.92 2.67 -8.52
N PHE A 16 9.26 2.03 -7.57
CA PHE A 16 9.49 2.27 -6.14
C PHE A 16 10.92 1.84 -5.77
N LEU A 17 11.33 0.65 -6.19
CA LEU A 17 12.68 0.15 -5.92
C LEU A 17 13.74 1.05 -6.56
N ASP A 18 13.51 1.47 -7.79
CA ASP A 18 14.45 2.37 -8.49
C ASP A 18 14.60 3.69 -7.74
N TRP A 19 13.49 4.25 -7.27
CA TRP A 19 13.52 5.46 -6.43
C TRP A 19 14.31 5.23 -5.15
N LEU A 20 14.08 4.12 -4.46
CA LEU A 20 14.77 3.80 -3.21
C LEU A 20 16.27 3.68 -3.42
N HIS A 21 16.68 3.00 -4.49
CA HIS A 21 18.10 2.87 -4.82
C HIS A 21 18.77 4.22 -5.09
N ARG A 22 18.07 5.14 -5.77
CA ARG A 22 18.62 6.48 -6.06
C ARG A 22 18.72 7.34 -4.81
N THR A 23 17.80 7.14 -3.89
CA THR A 23 17.61 8.02 -2.73
C THR A 23 18.42 7.57 -1.52
N ASP A 24 18.44 6.27 -1.26
CA ASP A 24 19.15 5.66 -0.15
C ASP A 24 20.23 4.73 -0.67
N LEU A 25 21.47 5.19 -0.66
CA LEU A 25 22.58 4.41 -1.19
C LEU A 25 22.87 3.14 -0.39
N THR A 26 22.39 3.04 0.85
CA THR A 26 22.53 1.82 1.63
C THR A 26 21.57 0.73 1.20
N SER A 27 20.60 1.06 0.33
CA SER A 27 19.59 0.12 -0.15
C SER A 27 19.98 -0.67 -1.39
N ASN A 28 21.21 -0.51 -1.90
CA ASN A 28 21.63 -1.08 -3.18
C ASN A 28 21.48 -2.60 -3.28
N GLU A 29 21.53 -3.32 -2.18
CA GLU A 29 21.37 -4.76 -2.16
C GLU A 29 19.93 -5.23 -2.12
N LEU A 30 18.98 -4.32 -1.85
CA LEU A 30 17.57 -4.66 -1.82
C LEU A 30 17.05 -4.98 -3.22
N ARG A 31 16.22 -6.00 -3.28
CA ARG A 31 15.55 -6.44 -4.49
C ARG A 31 14.05 -6.22 -4.35
N LEU A 32 13.35 -6.26 -5.46
CA LEU A 32 11.89 -6.10 -5.46
C LEU A 32 11.21 -7.12 -4.55
N GLU A 33 11.68 -8.36 -4.54
CA GLU A 33 11.14 -9.39 -3.67
C GLU A 33 11.25 -9.05 -2.18
N ASP A 34 12.31 -8.33 -1.79
CA ASP A 34 12.49 -7.89 -0.41
C ASP A 34 11.43 -6.86 -0.01
N LEU A 35 11.13 -5.93 -0.90
CA LEU A 35 10.11 -4.90 -0.69
C LEU A 35 8.70 -5.51 -0.62
N ARG A 36 8.48 -6.61 -1.32
CA ARG A 36 7.18 -7.29 -1.44
C ARG A 36 6.97 -8.39 -0.41
N ARG A 37 7.95 -8.65 0.45
CA ARG A 37 7.89 -9.76 1.39
C ARG A 37 6.71 -9.64 2.35
N GLU A 38 6.43 -8.45 2.83
CA GLU A 38 5.31 -8.17 3.74
C GLU A 38 4.47 -7.01 3.20
N PRO A 39 3.56 -7.30 2.26
CA PRO A 39 2.72 -6.23 1.71
C PRO A 39 1.77 -5.69 2.77
N THR A 40 1.43 -4.40 2.65
CA THR A 40 0.47 -3.78 3.55
C THR A 40 -0.96 -4.10 3.11
N VAL A 41 -1.79 -4.45 4.08
CA VAL A 41 -3.21 -4.68 3.88
C VAL A 41 -3.97 -3.47 4.39
N TYR A 42 -4.72 -2.81 3.52
CA TYR A 42 -5.55 -1.66 3.88
C TYR A 42 -7.00 -2.09 3.95
N LEU A 43 -7.68 -1.77 5.05
CA LEU A 43 -9.12 -1.94 5.14
C LEU A 43 -9.77 -0.78 4.39
N LEU A 44 -10.73 -1.10 3.54
CA LEU A 44 -11.47 -0.13 2.75
C LEU A 44 -12.90 0.01 3.28
N PRO A 45 -13.58 1.12 3.00
CA PRO A 45 -15.01 1.19 3.23
C PRO A 45 -15.74 0.09 2.47
N GLU A 46 -16.96 -0.19 2.86
CA GLU A 46 -17.75 -1.18 2.16
C GLU A 46 -17.88 -0.81 0.67
N CYS A 47 -17.51 -1.74 -0.19
CA CYS A 47 -17.63 -1.60 -1.63
C CYS A 47 -17.88 -2.98 -2.23
N GLU A 48 -18.60 -3.01 -3.35
CA GLU A 48 -19.06 -4.28 -3.91
C GLU A 48 -18.06 -4.89 -4.88
N ASN A 49 -17.24 -4.09 -5.52
CA ASN A 49 -16.34 -4.57 -6.56
C ASN A 49 -15.07 -3.73 -6.64
N LYS A 50 -14.17 -4.16 -7.52
CA LYS A 50 -12.88 -3.49 -7.71
C LYS A 50 -13.03 -2.07 -8.24
N ASP A 51 -14.04 -1.78 -9.04
CA ASP A 51 -14.24 -0.44 -9.58
C ASP A 51 -14.60 0.56 -8.48
N GLU A 52 -15.45 0.17 -7.54
CA GLU A 52 -15.76 1.01 -6.38
C GLU A 52 -14.54 1.18 -5.48
N ALA A 53 -13.75 0.13 -5.30
CA ALA A 53 -12.50 0.23 -4.55
C ALA A 53 -11.53 1.21 -5.21
N ARG A 54 -11.47 1.20 -6.54
CA ARG A 54 -10.63 2.14 -7.30
C ARG A 54 -11.06 3.59 -7.09
N GLU A 55 -12.35 3.86 -7.08
CA GLU A 55 -12.88 5.20 -6.81
C GLU A 55 -12.45 5.70 -5.43
N TYR A 56 -12.51 4.84 -4.43
CA TYR A 56 -12.04 5.19 -3.10
C TYR A 56 -10.53 5.40 -3.08
N LEU A 57 -9.78 4.53 -3.74
CA LEU A 57 -8.33 4.67 -3.82
C LEU A 57 -7.92 5.96 -4.52
N GLU A 58 -8.67 6.41 -5.50
CA GLU A 58 -8.40 7.70 -6.15
C GLU A 58 -8.36 8.85 -5.15
N GLU A 59 -9.21 8.80 -4.13
CA GLU A 59 -9.26 9.83 -3.09
C GLU A 59 -8.09 9.72 -2.10
N VAL A 60 -7.63 8.52 -1.80
CA VAL A 60 -6.67 8.30 -0.71
C VAL A 60 -5.30 7.82 -1.16
N CYS A 61 -5.10 7.58 -2.46
CA CYS A 61 -3.84 7.02 -2.94
C CYS A 61 -2.62 7.86 -2.60
N GLY A 62 -2.77 9.19 -2.56
CA GLY A 62 -1.67 10.07 -2.16
C GLY A 62 -1.19 9.79 -0.74
N GLN A 63 -2.13 9.59 0.17
CA GLN A 63 -1.82 9.26 1.57
C GLN A 63 -1.16 7.89 1.69
N ILE A 64 -1.68 6.89 0.97
CA ILE A 64 -1.11 5.55 0.95
C ILE A 64 0.31 5.59 0.38
N PHE A 65 0.49 6.35 -0.69
CA PHE A 65 1.79 6.52 -1.34
C PHE A 65 2.81 7.07 -0.34
N GLU A 66 2.44 8.13 0.39
CA GLU A 66 3.30 8.74 1.40
C GLU A 66 3.62 7.79 2.55
N GLU A 67 2.65 7.02 3.01
CA GLU A 67 2.86 6.01 4.05
C GLU A 67 3.88 4.96 3.61
N GLN A 68 3.77 4.49 2.38
CA GLN A 68 4.68 3.50 1.81
C GLN A 68 6.09 4.08 1.64
N LEU A 69 6.20 5.30 1.11
CA LEU A 69 7.49 5.97 0.95
C LEU A 69 8.16 6.17 2.30
N GLY A 70 7.40 6.68 3.28
CA GLY A 70 7.93 6.96 4.62
C GLY A 70 8.34 5.71 5.39
N SER A 71 7.81 4.55 5.06
CA SER A 71 8.22 3.31 5.71
C SER A 71 9.62 2.87 5.29
N TRP A 72 10.12 3.36 4.16
CA TRP A 72 11.45 3.04 3.66
C TRP A 72 12.43 4.20 3.75
N TYR A 73 11.97 5.42 3.57
CA TYR A 73 12.86 6.60 3.63
C TYR A 73 12.07 7.84 4.04
N ARG A 74 12.37 8.38 5.22
CA ARG A 74 11.56 9.39 5.90
C ARG A 74 11.96 10.83 5.60
N VAL A 75 12.45 11.10 4.40
CA VAL A 75 12.79 12.47 3.99
C VAL A 75 11.82 12.91 2.91
N PRO A 76 10.73 13.63 3.27
CA PRO A 76 9.67 13.98 2.32
C PRO A 76 10.14 14.76 1.09
N SER A 77 11.20 15.54 1.21
CA SER A 77 11.75 16.29 0.07
C SER A 77 12.32 15.39 -1.02
N SER A 78 12.60 14.11 -0.71
CA SER A 78 13.11 13.14 -1.68
C SER A 78 12.00 12.34 -2.37
N TRP A 79 10.76 12.50 -1.93
CA TRP A 79 9.63 11.74 -2.46
C TRP A 79 9.20 12.27 -3.83
N PRO A 80 8.64 11.42 -4.71
CA PRO A 80 8.13 11.90 -5.99
C PRO A 80 7.01 12.92 -5.77
N ASN A 81 7.01 13.99 -6.55
CA ASN A 81 6.01 15.04 -6.43
C ASN A 81 4.63 14.58 -6.90
N ARG A 82 4.59 13.76 -7.93
CA ARG A 82 3.33 13.25 -8.47
C ARG A 82 2.93 11.97 -7.77
N ARG A 83 1.80 12.03 -7.03
CA ARG A 83 1.27 10.91 -6.25
C ARG A 83 -0.22 10.71 -6.49
N ASP A 84 -0.67 10.92 -7.73
CA ASP A 84 -2.05 10.66 -8.15
C ASP A 84 -2.25 9.17 -8.44
N LEU A 85 -3.46 8.80 -8.84
CA LEU A 85 -3.80 7.40 -9.10
C LEU A 85 -2.97 6.79 -10.24
N ASP A 86 -2.68 7.57 -11.29
CA ASP A 86 -1.84 7.09 -12.39
C ASP A 86 -0.44 6.75 -11.89
N ALA A 87 0.16 7.63 -11.09
CA ALA A 87 1.47 7.37 -10.50
C ALA A 87 1.41 6.18 -9.53
N PHE A 88 0.36 6.12 -8.73
CA PHE A 88 0.15 5.01 -7.81
C PHE A 88 0.09 3.67 -8.54
N ASN A 89 -0.64 3.59 -9.64
CA ASN A 89 -0.76 2.36 -10.43
C ASN A 89 0.55 1.97 -11.12
N ARG A 90 1.46 2.91 -11.35
CA ARG A 90 2.78 2.60 -11.91
C ARG A 90 3.78 2.15 -10.85
N TRP A 91 3.67 2.71 -9.66
CA TRP A 91 4.61 2.45 -8.57
C TRP A 91 4.22 1.27 -7.70
N PHE A 92 2.93 0.91 -7.69
CA PHE A 92 2.40 -0.16 -6.87
C PHE A 92 1.54 -1.10 -7.69
N GLU A 93 1.51 -2.33 -7.24
CA GLU A 93 0.52 -3.31 -7.64
C GLU A 93 -0.44 -3.49 -6.47
N TRP A 94 -1.74 -3.41 -6.73
CA TRP A 94 -2.71 -3.61 -5.67
C TRP A 94 -3.78 -4.60 -6.10
N SER A 95 -4.33 -5.34 -5.14
CA SER A 95 -5.38 -6.31 -5.36
C SER A 95 -6.52 -6.08 -4.40
N PHE A 96 -7.74 -6.26 -4.89
CA PHE A 96 -8.96 -6.10 -4.10
C PHE A 96 -9.41 -7.45 -3.58
N HIS A 97 -9.83 -7.49 -2.31
CA HIS A 97 -10.32 -8.69 -1.65
C HIS A 97 -11.61 -8.39 -0.93
N SER A 98 -12.70 -9.00 -1.41
CA SER A 98 -14.03 -8.79 -0.86
C SER A 98 -14.35 -9.76 0.28
N MET A 99 -13.66 -10.88 0.33
CA MET A 99 -13.91 -11.89 1.36
C MET A 99 -12.76 -11.88 2.37
N VAL A 100 -12.99 -11.24 3.48
CA VAL A 100 -12.04 -11.20 4.59
C VAL A 100 -12.73 -11.81 5.80
N VAL A 101 -12.20 -12.91 6.29
CA VAL A 101 -12.81 -13.70 7.36
C VAL A 101 -12.01 -13.53 8.64
N ASP A 102 -12.68 -13.11 9.70
CA ASP A 102 -12.06 -13.04 11.02
C ASP A 102 -12.14 -14.40 11.69
N ARG A 103 -10.99 -15.01 11.89
CA ARG A 103 -10.86 -16.32 12.56
C ARG A 103 -10.25 -16.21 13.95
N SER A 104 -9.94 -15.01 14.39
CA SER A 104 -9.20 -14.82 15.64
C SER A 104 -10.03 -15.07 16.89
N ASN A 105 -11.37 -14.93 16.83
CA ASN A 105 -12.26 -15.00 17.97
C ASN A 105 -12.00 -13.94 19.05
N ASN A 106 -11.18 -12.97 18.74
CA ASN A 106 -10.84 -11.85 19.64
C ASN A 106 -11.26 -10.53 18.99
N PRO A 107 -11.46 -9.48 19.79
CA PRO A 107 -11.69 -8.16 19.21
C PRO A 107 -10.55 -7.74 18.28
N LEU A 108 -10.89 -6.99 17.24
CA LEU A 108 -9.91 -6.45 16.33
C LEU A 108 -9.03 -5.45 17.08
N LEU A 109 -7.71 -5.67 17.08
CA LEU A 109 -6.78 -4.74 17.69
C LEU A 109 -6.57 -3.54 16.79
N GLN A 110 -6.53 -2.36 17.40
CA GLN A 110 -6.22 -1.12 16.70
C GLN A 110 -5.03 -0.46 17.38
N GLU A 111 -4.06 -0.06 16.56
CA GLU A 111 -2.82 0.52 17.04
C GLU A 111 -2.46 1.70 16.15
N GLU A 112 -2.19 2.84 16.77
CA GLU A 112 -1.71 4.01 16.02
C GLU A 112 -0.20 3.90 15.81
N ILE A 113 0.21 4.17 14.58
CA ILE A 113 1.62 4.11 14.19
C ILE A 113 2.11 5.46 13.67
#